data_fcd823c325d1c8c83745ec677641937f
#
_entry.id   fcd823c325d1c8c83745ec677641937f
#
_cell.length_a   1.000
_cell.length_b   1.000
_cell.length_c   1.000
_cell.angle_alpha   90.00
_cell.angle_beta   90.00
_cell.angle_gamma   90.00
#
_symmetry.space_group_name_H-M   'P 1'
#
loop_
_entity.id
_entity.type
_entity.pdbx_description
1 polymer ?
#
loop_
_entity_poly.entity_id
_entity_poly.type
_entity_poly.pdbx_seq_one_letter_code
_entity_poly.pdbx_strand_id
1 'polypeptide(L)'
;MLDKAYRGQCAAVKVHCTNEAERRNRGLTLFALAFGSFCIGTSEFASMGILQLFSASLGIDIPTATNAIAAYAFGVVIGAPLVTLVAARLNRRTLLLCLMGLFILGNVLSAVATDLGMFALARFVSGMPQGAYFGAGAVVASYIVGPGHAGKAFALVMTGLTVATIIGSPLATFLGQTLGWRNTYFTVAGLAALAFLALWAWVPRTEALRGGPVVQELASLRKPAVWAMMLVAALGVASIFAVYTFIGPFVTDVATLDQAWIPVALALFGLGMTAGNLIGGRLADAHPARGLVMGFGSALVVLALLAAGGGNVWILMPALFGVGTTMMVAIPTIQVRLTGFAPEAPTLMGAMNLAALNVANAIGAWAGSATIAACYGLLSAVWAGFGLTLLGLVVFALTLPKASRLAPA
;
A
#
# COMPACT_ATOMS: atom_id res chain seq x y z
N MET A 1 46.55 36.85 13.37
CA MET A 1 46.40 35.39 13.13
C MET A 1 45.17 34.77 13.83
N LEU A 2 44.76 35.24 14.99
CA LEU A 2 43.63 34.70 15.76
C LEU A 2 42.24 34.93 15.10
N ASP A 3 42.04 35.99 14.33
CA ASP A 3 40.77 36.33 13.69
C ASP A 3 40.40 35.39 12.50
N LYS A 4 41.39 34.85 11.78
CA LYS A 4 41.16 33.87 10.70
C LYS A 4 40.78 32.48 11.23
N ALA A 5 41.32 32.04 12.38
CA ALA A 5 40.98 30.77 13.00
C ALA A 5 39.57 30.78 13.56
N TYR A 6 39.09 31.89 14.13
CA TYR A 6 37.77 32.06 14.67
C TYR A 6 36.67 32.06 13.58
N ARG A 7 36.94 32.73 12.44
CA ARG A 7 36.05 32.73 11.26
C ARG A 7 35.94 31.34 10.59
N GLY A 8 37.06 30.59 10.57
CA GLY A 8 37.02 29.20 10.05
C GLY A 8 36.24 28.24 10.92
N GLN A 9 36.34 28.36 12.25
CA GLN A 9 35.52 27.55 13.19
C GLN A 9 34.01 27.89 13.12
N CYS A 10 33.64 29.19 13.06
CA CYS A 10 32.27 29.61 12.88
C CYS A 10 31.66 29.14 11.54
N ALA A 11 32.45 29.13 10.46
CA ALA A 11 31.99 28.64 9.17
C ALA A 11 31.80 27.11 9.19
N ALA A 12 32.73 26.36 9.80
CA ALA A 12 32.62 24.91 9.94
C ALA A 12 31.43 24.49 10.84
N VAL A 13 31.21 25.18 11.95
CA VAL A 13 30.07 24.98 12.83
C VAL A 13 28.75 25.32 12.12
N LYS A 14 28.69 26.42 11.35
CA LYS A 14 27.51 26.77 10.53
C LYS A 14 27.22 25.69 9.48
N VAL A 15 28.23 25.20 8.78
CA VAL A 15 28.08 24.12 7.78
C VAL A 15 27.62 22.82 8.44
N HIS A 16 28.13 22.50 9.63
CA HIS A 16 27.70 21.30 10.37
C HIS A 16 26.24 21.42 10.86
N CYS A 17 25.87 22.56 11.45
CA CYS A 17 24.50 22.82 11.88
C CYS A 17 23.49 22.85 10.71
N THR A 18 23.86 23.39 9.54
CA THR A 18 22.99 23.38 8.35
C THR A 18 22.82 21.95 7.83
N ASN A 19 23.87 21.13 7.81
CA ASN A 19 23.79 19.74 7.40
C ASN A 19 22.92 18.87 8.34
N GLU A 20 23.01 19.08 9.64
CA GLU A 20 22.16 18.36 10.60
C GLU A 20 20.70 18.79 10.54
N ALA A 21 20.41 20.08 10.44
CA ALA A 21 19.06 20.60 10.27
C ALA A 21 18.43 20.11 8.96
N GLU A 22 19.21 20.07 7.88
CA GLU A 22 18.76 19.55 6.58
C GLU A 22 18.49 18.04 6.62
N ARG A 23 19.36 17.25 7.26
CA ARG A 23 19.14 15.81 7.48
C ARG A 23 17.91 15.54 8.34
N ARG A 24 17.71 16.34 9.40
CA ARG A 24 16.53 16.24 10.29
C ARG A 24 15.26 16.54 9.53
N ASN A 25 15.23 17.59 8.71
CA ASN A 25 14.07 17.94 7.89
C ASN A 25 13.73 16.84 6.86
N ARG A 26 14.74 16.19 6.27
CA ARG A 26 14.54 15.04 5.36
C ARG A 26 13.86 13.87 6.07
N GLY A 27 14.35 13.49 7.25
CA GLY A 27 13.75 12.41 8.06
C GLY A 27 12.31 12.71 8.47
N LEU A 28 12.04 13.94 8.91
CA LEU A 28 10.70 14.38 9.31
C LEU A 28 9.72 14.39 8.12
N THR A 29 10.16 14.79 6.93
CA THR A 29 9.32 14.72 5.72
C THR A 29 8.95 13.29 5.38
N LEU A 30 9.92 12.37 5.38
CA LEU A 30 9.67 10.95 5.12
C LEU A 30 8.75 10.32 6.18
N PHE A 31 8.95 10.68 7.44
CA PHE A 31 8.06 10.27 8.53
C PHE A 31 6.64 10.78 8.32
N ALA A 32 6.45 12.06 7.94
CA ALA A 32 5.12 12.62 7.69
C ALA A 32 4.40 11.89 6.55
N LEU A 33 5.12 11.54 5.47
CA LEU A 33 4.57 10.76 4.36
C LEU A 33 4.19 9.34 4.81
N ALA A 34 5.04 8.67 5.55
CA ALA A 34 4.76 7.33 6.10
C ALA A 34 3.62 7.38 7.13
N PHE A 35 3.55 8.42 7.96
CA PHE A 35 2.47 8.58 8.94
C PHE A 35 1.11 8.80 8.27
N GLY A 36 1.04 9.58 7.19
CA GLY A 36 -0.19 9.69 6.41
C GLY A 36 -0.58 8.36 5.75
N SER A 37 0.39 7.60 5.23
CA SER A 37 0.17 6.23 4.71
C SER A 37 -0.33 5.28 5.81
N PHE A 38 0.18 5.41 7.03
CA PHE A 38 -0.29 4.66 8.20
C PHE A 38 -1.76 4.97 8.52
N CYS A 39 -2.16 6.25 8.51
CA CYS A 39 -3.56 6.64 8.72
C CYS A 39 -4.48 6.05 7.65
N ILE A 40 -4.06 6.10 6.37
CA ILE A 40 -4.81 5.55 5.23
C ILE A 40 -4.95 4.03 5.39
N GLY A 41 -3.86 3.31 5.64
CA GLY A 41 -3.88 1.87 5.85
C GLY A 41 -4.70 1.46 7.07
N THR A 42 -4.60 2.20 8.17
CA THR A 42 -5.42 1.95 9.37
C THR A 42 -6.91 2.05 9.05
N SER A 43 -7.36 3.08 8.32
CA SER A 43 -8.77 3.23 7.90
C SER A 43 -9.21 2.10 6.97
N GLU A 44 -8.36 1.68 6.04
CA GLU A 44 -8.65 0.60 5.09
C GLU A 44 -8.89 -0.71 5.82
N PHE A 45 -7.94 -1.14 6.65
CA PHE A 45 -7.99 -2.44 7.33
C PHE A 45 -8.88 -2.45 8.59
N ALA A 46 -9.07 -1.30 9.25
CA ALA A 46 -9.98 -1.18 10.39
C ALA A 46 -11.40 -1.64 10.05
N SER A 47 -11.91 -1.29 8.86
CA SER A 47 -13.25 -1.64 8.43
C SER A 47 -13.51 -3.15 8.42
N MET A 48 -12.48 -3.94 8.14
CA MET A 48 -12.57 -5.40 8.18
C MET A 48 -12.65 -5.91 9.62
N GLY A 49 -11.86 -5.32 10.54
CA GLY A 49 -11.83 -5.70 11.94
C GLY A 49 -13.08 -5.30 12.74
N ILE A 50 -13.81 -4.28 12.29
CA ILE A 50 -15.03 -3.78 12.97
C ILE A 50 -16.31 -4.08 12.19
N LEU A 51 -16.26 -4.95 11.16
CA LEU A 51 -17.36 -5.30 10.26
C LEU A 51 -18.61 -5.73 11.03
N GLN A 52 -18.45 -6.65 11.97
CA GLN A 52 -19.56 -7.17 12.79
C GLN A 52 -20.19 -6.07 13.66
N LEU A 53 -19.40 -5.11 14.17
CA LEU A 53 -19.87 -4.05 15.04
C LEU A 53 -20.77 -3.06 14.30
N PHE A 54 -20.38 -2.62 13.10
CA PHE A 54 -21.24 -1.70 12.35
C PHE A 54 -22.40 -2.43 11.66
N SER A 55 -22.25 -3.70 11.25
CA SER A 55 -23.33 -4.54 10.77
C SER A 55 -24.45 -4.63 11.82
N ALA A 56 -24.13 -5.02 13.04
CA ALA A 56 -25.08 -5.08 14.16
C ALA A 56 -25.69 -3.71 14.49
N SER A 57 -24.87 -2.65 14.51
CA SER A 57 -25.34 -1.29 14.83
C SER A 57 -26.28 -0.70 13.78
N LEU A 58 -26.13 -1.05 12.50
CA LEU A 58 -26.96 -0.59 11.40
C LEU A 58 -28.14 -1.53 11.12
N GLY A 59 -28.24 -2.67 11.83
CA GLY A 59 -29.33 -3.65 11.66
C GLY A 59 -29.28 -4.36 10.32
N ILE A 60 -28.12 -4.57 9.73
CA ILE A 60 -27.90 -5.21 8.43
C ILE A 60 -27.09 -6.50 8.59
N ASP A 61 -27.23 -7.42 7.64
CA ASP A 61 -26.44 -8.65 7.60
C ASP A 61 -24.98 -8.37 7.16
N ILE A 62 -24.08 -9.27 7.55
CA ILE A 62 -22.64 -9.15 7.27
C ILE A 62 -22.35 -9.05 5.76
N PRO A 63 -22.94 -9.89 4.87
CA PRO A 63 -22.76 -9.74 3.43
C PRO A 63 -23.09 -8.34 2.91
N THR A 64 -24.21 -7.77 3.33
CA THR A 64 -24.61 -6.40 2.96
C THR A 64 -23.66 -5.35 3.53
N ALA A 65 -23.16 -5.55 4.74
CA ALA A 65 -22.18 -4.65 5.37
C ALA A 65 -20.86 -4.60 4.61
N THR A 66 -20.44 -5.67 3.94
CA THR A 66 -19.20 -5.68 3.12
C THR A 66 -19.23 -4.70 1.95
N ASN A 67 -20.42 -4.23 1.53
CA ASN A 67 -20.53 -3.19 0.50
C ASN A 67 -19.82 -1.89 0.89
N ALA A 68 -19.72 -1.56 2.18
CA ALA A 68 -18.97 -0.40 2.64
C ALA A 68 -17.46 -0.58 2.45
N ILE A 69 -16.93 -1.81 2.58
CA ILE A 69 -15.53 -2.14 2.31
C ILE A 69 -15.27 -2.07 0.81
N ALA A 70 -16.16 -2.66 0.00
CA ALA A 70 -16.09 -2.59 -1.45
C ALA A 70 -16.16 -1.14 -1.96
N ALA A 71 -17.01 -0.30 -1.38
CA ALA A 71 -17.10 1.12 -1.72
C ALA A 71 -15.78 1.87 -1.54
N TYR A 72 -15.02 1.57 -0.47
CA TYR A 72 -13.68 2.13 -0.28
C TYR A 72 -12.73 1.71 -1.42
N ALA A 73 -12.67 0.43 -1.74
CA ALA A 73 -11.83 -0.08 -2.83
C ALA A 73 -12.21 0.53 -4.19
N PHE A 74 -13.51 0.68 -4.48
CA PHE A 74 -13.98 1.41 -5.66
C PHE A 74 -13.56 2.88 -5.63
N GLY A 75 -13.62 3.52 -4.45
CA GLY A 75 -13.08 4.88 -4.24
C GLY A 75 -11.62 4.98 -4.63
N VAL A 76 -10.78 4.00 -4.26
CA VAL A 76 -9.36 3.96 -4.64
C VAL A 76 -9.20 3.78 -6.15
N VAL A 77 -9.87 2.81 -6.75
CA VAL A 77 -9.73 2.47 -8.18
C VAL A 77 -10.15 3.64 -9.07
N ILE A 78 -11.27 4.29 -8.75
CA ILE A 78 -11.80 5.44 -9.51
C ILE A 78 -11.04 6.71 -9.14
N GLY A 79 -10.79 6.93 -7.85
CA GLY A 79 -10.11 8.11 -7.34
C GLY A 79 -8.66 8.23 -7.81
N ALA A 80 -7.96 7.11 -7.96
CA ALA A 80 -6.54 7.12 -8.37
C ALA A 80 -6.32 7.90 -9.67
N PRO A 81 -6.92 7.55 -10.81
CA PRO A 81 -6.78 8.34 -12.03
C PRO A 81 -7.49 9.69 -11.97
N LEU A 82 -8.74 9.72 -11.47
CA LEU A 82 -9.57 10.93 -11.49
C LEU A 82 -8.94 12.08 -10.70
N VAL A 83 -8.60 11.83 -9.43
CA VAL A 83 -8.04 12.86 -8.55
C VAL A 83 -6.66 13.28 -9.03
N THR A 84 -5.84 12.32 -9.50
CA THR A 84 -4.50 12.64 -10.01
C THR A 84 -4.57 13.51 -11.26
N LEU A 85 -5.49 13.25 -12.19
CA LEU A 85 -5.65 14.03 -13.41
C LEU A 85 -6.20 15.43 -13.12
N VAL A 86 -7.24 15.55 -12.30
CA VAL A 86 -7.82 16.83 -11.91
C VAL A 86 -6.78 17.71 -11.21
N ALA A 87 -5.95 17.11 -10.36
CA ALA A 87 -4.94 17.80 -9.58
C ALA A 87 -3.53 17.79 -10.21
N ALA A 88 -3.38 17.37 -11.47
CA ALA A 88 -2.09 17.16 -12.13
C ALA A 88 -1.15 18.37 -12.07
N ARG A 89 -1.72 19.61 -12.19
CA ARG A 89 -0.98 20.87 -12.16
C ARG A 89 -0.59 21.36 -10.77
N LEU A 90 -1.18 20.78 -9.72
CA LEU A 90 -0.91 21.20 -8.35
C LEU A 90 0.52 20.84 -7.94
N ASN A 91 1.12 21.69 -7.09
CA ASN A 91 2.32 21.33 -6.38
C ASN A 91 2.05 20.12 -5.49
N ARG A 92 2.97 19.15 -5.47
CA ARG A 92 2.77 17.86 -4.75
C ARG A 92 2.54 18.04 -3.26
N ARG A 93 3.08 19.09 -2.65
CA ARG A 93 2.75 19.46 -1.27
C ARG A 93 1.28 19.84 -1.11
N THR A 94 0.80 20.74 -1.94
CA THR A 94 -0.60 21.16 -1.91
C THR A 94 -1.53 19.98 -2.19
N LEU A 95 -1.17 19.14 -3.17
CA LEU A 95 -1.92 17.92 -3.47
C LEU A 95 -2.01 17.01 -2.24
N LEU A 96 -0.90 16.69 -1.58
CA LEU A 96 -0.89 15.85 -0.37
C LEU A 96 -1.80 16.41 0.74
N LEU A 97 -1.79 17.74 0.94
CA LEU A 97 -2.65 18.39 1.92
C LEU A 97 -4.14 18.30 1.54
N CYS A 98 -4.49 18.55 0.28
CA CYS A 98 -5.88 18.39 -0.21
C CYS A 98 -6.36 16.93 -0.06
N LEU A 99 -5.51 15.96 -0.40
CA LEU A 99 -5.81 14.53 -0.29
C LEU A 99 -6.03 14.11 1.17
N MET A 100 -5.18 14.59 2.08
CA MET A 100 -5.35 14.31 3.50
C MET A 100 -6.59 15.02 4.08
N GLY A 101 -6.92 16.21 3.62
CA GLY A 101 -8.16 16.91 3.96
C GLY A 101 -9.41 16.12 3.49
N LEU A 102 -9.39 15.62 2.25
CA LEU A 102 -10.48 14.76 1.73
C LEU A 102 -10.59 13.46 2.52
N PHE A 103 -9.46 12.86 2.89
CA PHE A 103 -9.41 11.65 3.72
C PHE A 103 -10.01 11.88 5.12
N ILE A 104 -9.67 13.00 5.77
CA ILE A 104 -10.25 13.41 7.05
C ILE A 104 -11.77 13.54 6.92
N LEU A 105 -12.24 14.28 5.89
CA LEU A 105 -13.66 14.46 5.62
C LEU A 105 -14.38 13.11 5.47
N GLY A 106 -13.83 12.20 4.64
CA GLY A 106 -14.42 10.88 4.43
C GLY A 106 -14.52 10.04 5.71
N ASN A 107 -13.50 10.10 6.59
CA ASN A 107 -13.53 9.39 7.87
C ASN A 107 -14.50 10.05 8.87
N VAL A 108 -14.59 11.37 8.94
CA VAL A 108 -15.60 12.06 9.76
C VAL A 108 -17.00 11.71 9.28
N LEU A 109 -17.27 11.74 7.97
CA LEU A 109 -18.55 11.32 7.40
C LEU A 109 -18.86 9.84 7.72
N SER A 110 -17.86 8.97 7.70
CA SER A 110 -18.00 7.56 8.11
C SER A 110 -18.39 7.42 9.57
N ALA A 111 -17.85 8.27 10.46
CA ALA A 111 -18.16 8.25 11.89
C ALA A 111 -19.58 8.72 12.21
N VAL A 112 -20.14 9.66 11.42
CA VAL A 112 -21.49 10.22 11.65
C VAL A 112 -22.57 9.53 10.82
N ALA A 113 -22.22 8.51 10.03
CA ALA A 113 -23.15 7.80 9.16
C ALA A 113 -24.28 7.14 9.96
N THR A 114 -25.53 7.33 9.51
CA THR A 114 -26.73 6.80 10.14
C THR A 114 -27.27 5.54 9.48
N ASP A 115 -26.94 5.34 8.20
CA ASP A 115 -27.35 4.21 7.39
C ASP A 115 -26.22 3.70 6.50
N LEU A 116 -26.42 2.55 5.86
CA LEU A 116 -25.40 1.92 5.01
C LEU A 116 -25.08 2.77 3.77
N GLY A 117 -26.05 3.45 3.17
CA GLY A 117 -25.84 4.27 1.97
C GLY A 117 -24.90 5.43 2.26
N MET A 118 -25.18 6.17 3.34
CA MET A 118 -24.31 7.25 3.81
C MET A 118 -22.92 6.71 4.19
N PHE A 119 -22.85 5.56 4.89
CA PHE A 119 -21.59 4.95 5.27
C PHE A 119 -20.78 4.50 4.06
N ALA A 120 -21.40 3.82 3.08
CA ALA A 120 -20.72 3.41 1.86
C ALA A 120 -20.23 4.61 1.03
N LEU A 121 -21.03 5.68 0.92
CA LEU A 121 -20.59 6.90 0.25
C LEU A 121 -19.41 7.56 0.98
N ALA A 122 -19.44 7.62 2.30
CA ALA A 122 -18.35 8.15 3.10
C ALA A 122 -17.08 7.31 2.94
N ARG A 123 -17.20 5.98 2.87
CA ARG A 123 -16.10 5.07 2.59
C ARG A 123 -15.53 5.25 1.18
N PHE A 124 -16.37 5.42 0.18
CA PHE A 124 -15.96 5.76 -1.19
C PHE A 124 -15.13 7.05 -1.20
N VAL A 125 -15.63 8.12 -0.57
CA VAL A 125 -14.93 9.40 -0.47
C VAL A 125 -13.58 9.25 0.25
N SER A 126 -13.52 8.48 1.34
CA SER A 126 -12.26 8.26 2.07
C SER A 126 -11.24 7.39 1.30
N GLY A 127 -11.70 6.55 0.35
CA GLY A 127 -10.84 5.76 -0.54
C GLY A 127 -10.23 6.57 -1.67
N MET A 128 -10.94 7.58 -2.19
CA MET A 128 -10.51 8.35 -3.37
C MET A 128 -9.09 8.93 -3.29
N PRO A 129 -8.62 9.48 -2.15
CA PRO A 129 -7.30 10.09 -2.06
C PRO A 129 -6.14 9.08 -2.03
N GLN A 130 -6.39 7.81 -1.70
CA GLN A 130 -5.34 6.83 -1.43
C GLN A 130 -4.33 6.71 -2.58
N GLY A 131 -4.78 6.38 -3.79
CA GLY A 131 -3.89 6.20 -4.93
C GLY A 131 -3.05 7.44 -5.25
N ALA A 132 -3.69 8.61 -5.32
CA ALA A 132 -3.02 9.88 -5.56
C ALA A 132 -2.04 10.26 -4.43
N TYR A 133 -2.36 9.90 -3.17
CA TYR A 133 -1.48 10.13 -2.02
C TYR A 133 -0.17 9.36 -2.15
N PHE A 134 -0.23 8.06 -2.47
CA PHE A 134 0.96 7.25 -2.65
C PHE A 134 1.78 7.69 -3.87
N GLY A 135 1.11 8.08 -4.96
CA GLY A 135 1.78 8.64 -6.14
C GLY A 135 2.50 9.96 -5.85
N ALA A 136 1.82 10.93 -5.26
CA ALA A 136 2.41 12.21 -4.88
C ALA A 136 3.49 12.05 -3.79
N GLY A 137 3.24 11.18 -2.82
CA GLY A 137 4.19 10.84 -1.76
C GLY A 137 5.48 10.23 -2.30
N ALA A 138 5.38 9.33 -3.28
CA ALA A 138 6.55 8.75 -3.95
C ALA A 138 7.41 9.82 -4.66
N VAL A 139 6.77 10.80 -5.31
CA VAL A 139 7.48 11.92 -5.95
C VAL A 139 8.21 12.78 -4.91
N VAL A 140 7.53 13.17 -3.82
CA VAL A 140 8.15 13.95 -2.74
C VAL A 140 9.26 13.15 -2.06
N ALA A 141 9.05 11.87 -1.78
CA ALA A 141 10.07 11.01 -1.17
C ALA A 141 11.29 10.84 -2.10
N SER A 142 11.08 10.67 -3.41
CA SER A 142 12.17 10.60 -4.40
C SER A 142 12.98 11.89 -4.47
N TYR A 143 12.31 13.04 -4.37
CA TYR A 143 12.99 14.34 -4.29
C TYR A 143 13.89 14.45 -3.05
N ILE A 144 13.44 13.92 -1.90
CA ILE A 144 14.18 13.95 -0.64
C ILE A 144 15.35 12.94 -0.62
N VAL A 145 15.13 11.72 -1.10
CA VAL A 145 16.12 10.64 -1.08
C VAL A 145 17.20 10.84 -2.14
N GLY A 146 16.82 11.44 -3.27
CA GLY A 146 17.72 11.73 -4.38
C GLY A 146 17.59 10.76 -5.57
N PRO A 147 18.25 11.08 -6.68
CA PRO A 147 18.14 10.31 -7.92
C PRO A 147 18.66 8.87 -7.75
N GLY A 148 18.12 7.95 -8.53
CA GLY A 148 18.49 6.53 -8.49
C GLY A 148 17.89 5.72 -7.33
N HIS A 149 17.06 6.33 -6.47
CA HIS A 149 16.50 5.68 -5.28
C HIS A 149 14.96 5.73 -5.24
N ALA A 150 14.31 5.67 -6.39
CA ALA A 150 12.85 5.79 -6.50
C ALA A 150 12.11 4.62 -5.82
N GLY A 151 12.64 3.40 -5.92
CA GLY A 151 12.09 2.23 -5.26
C GLY A 151 12.18 2.32 -3.74
N LYS A 152 13.34 2.74 -3.22
CA LYS A 152 13.52 3.01 -1.79
C LYS A 152 12.59 4.12 -1.29
N ALA A 153 12.44 5.20 -2.06
CA ALA A 153 11.56 6.31 -1.73
C ALA A 153 10.09 5.85 -1.63
N PHE A 154 9.61 5.08 -2.62
CA PHE A 154 8.27 4.51 -2.59
C PHE A 154 8.08 3.54 -1.42
N ALA A 155 9.05 2.66 -1.16
CA ALA A 155 9.01 1.73 -0.04
C ALA A 155 8.92 2.44 1.32
N LEU A 156 9.62 3.57 1.50
CA LEU A 156 9.52 4.37 2.72
C LEU A 156 8.11 4.95 2.93
N VAL A 157 7.45 5.39 1.86
CA VAL A 157 6.05 5.82 1.95
C VAL A 157 5.13 4.63 2.26
N MET A 158 5.34 3.49 1.60
CA MET A 158 4.56 2.25 1.82
C MET A 158 4.76 1.64 3.21
N THR A 159 5.87 1.94 3.90
CA THR A 159 6.12 1.41 5.25
C THR A 159 5.00 1.81 6.22
N GLY A 160 4.41 3.00 6.06
CA GLY A 160 3.24 3.39 6.85
C GLY A 160 2.06 2.43 6.69
N LEU A 161 1.76 2.02 5.45
CA LEU A 161 0.69 1.07 5.15
C LEU A 161 0.96 -0.31 5.78
N THR A 162 2.21 -0.82 5.68
CA THR A 162 2.55 -2.13 6.25
C THR A 162 2.56 -2.10 7.79
N VAL A 163 2.99 -1.00 8.40
CA VAL A 163 2.89 -0.81 9.86
C VAL A 163 1.43 -0.71 10.30
N ALA A 164 0.55 -0.14 9.47
CA ALA A 164 -0.89 -0.10 9.77
C ALA A 164 -1.51 -1.49 9.87
N THR A 165 -1.04 -2.49 9.12
CA THR A 165 -1.53 -3.88 9.26
C THR A 165 -1.10 -4.52 10.58
N ILE A 166 0.07 -4.15 11.11
CA ILE A 166 0.63 -4.73 12.34
C ILE A 166 0.02 -4.10 13.59
N ILE A 167 -0.12 -2.77 13.61
CA ILE A 167 -0.51 -2.01 14.80
C ILE A 167 -1.84 -1.28 14.57
N GLY A 168 -2.01 -0.62 13.43
CA GLY A 168 -3.14 0.26 13.15
C GLY A 168 -4.47 -0.49 13.14
N SER A 169 -4.56 -1.60 12.42
CA SER A 169 -5.78 -2.40 12.30
C SER A 169 -6.17 -3.07 13.64
N PRO A 170 -5.28 -3.74 14.38
CA PRO A 170 -5.61 -4.28 15.70
C PRO A 170 -6.04 -3.21 16.70
N LEU A 171 -5.34 -2.07 16.73
CA LEU A 171 -5.69 -0.95 17.62
C LEU A 171 -7.05 -0.35 17.26
N ALA A 172 -7.34 -0.17 15.97
CA ALA A 172 -8.62 0.32 15.48
C ALA A 172 -9.78 -0.65 15.81
N THR A 173 -9.53 -1.96 15.71
CA THR A 173 -10.50 -2.99 16.10
C THR A 173 -10.76 -2.96 17.61
N PHE A 174 -9.72 -2.87 18.43
CA PHE A 174 -9.84 -2.72 19.88
C PHE A 174 -10.63 -1.47 20.28
N LEU A 175 -10.33 -0.33 19.65
CA LEU A 175 -11.10 0.91 19.88
C LEU A 175 -12.57 0.75 19.46
N GLY A 176 -12.82 0.07 18.35
CA GLY A 176 -14.18 -0.21 17.88
C GLY A 176 -14.98 -1.07 18.87
N GLN A 177 -14.33 -2.06 19.47
CA GLN A 177 -14.94 -2.94 20.48
C GLN A 177 -15.20 -2.24 21.81
N THR A 178 -14.30 -1.35 22.24
CA THR A 178 -14.38 -0.70 23.57
C THR A 178 -15.15 0.61 23.56
N LEU A 179 -14.98 1.43 22.52
CA LEU A 179 -15.54 2.78 22.41
C LEU A 179 -16.65 2.89 21.34
N GLY A 180 -16.90 1.81 20.61
CA GLY A 180 -17.83 1.76 19.49
C GLY A 180 -17.18 2.14 18.14
N TRP A 181 -17.69 1.51 17.07
CA TRP A 181 -17.12 1.57 15.72
C TRP A 181 -17.02 2.99 15.14
N ARG A 182 -17.93 3.90 15.51
CA ARG A 182 -17.89 5.30 15.07
C ARG A 182 -16.67 6.04 15.61
N ASN A 183 -16.30 5.78 16.86
CA ASN A 183 -15.11 6.38 17.49
C ASN A 183 -13.81 5.92 16.86
N THR A 184 -13.78 4.74 16.24
CA THR A 184 -12.64 4.31 15.43
C THR A 184 -12.38 5.28 14.27
N TYR A 185 -13.42 5.68 13.52
CA TYR A 185 -13.27 6.63 12.42
C TYR A 185 -12.95 8.04 12.88
N PHE A 186 -13.49 8.50 14.03
CA PHE A 186 -13.08 9.77 14.62
C PHE A 186 -11.61 9.75 15.05
N THR A 187 -11.13 8.63 15.62
CA THR A 187 -9.71 8.48 15.98
C THR A 187 -8.82 8.51 14.74
N VAL A 188 -9.19 7.80 13.68
CA VAL A 188 -8.47 7.84 12.41
C VAL A 188 -8.47 9.24 11.81
N ALA A 189 -9.59 9.96 11.84
CA ALA A 189 -9.66 11.35 11.39
C ALA A 189 -8.75 12.27 12.21
N GLY A 190 -8.69 12.08 13.53
CA GLY A 190 -7.78 12.81 14.42
C GLY A 190 -6.31 12.54 14.11
N LEU A 191 -5.92 11.27 13.92
CA LEU A 191 -4.57 10.90 13.49
C LEU A 191 -4.24 11.48 12.11
N ALA A 192 -5.19 11.46 11.18
CA ALA A 192 -5.02 12.06 9.86
C ALA A 192 -4.87 13.59 9.93
N ALA A 193 -5.53 14.27 10.88
CA ALA A 193 -5.32 15.69 11.12
C ALA A 193 -3.88 15.97 11.64
N LEU A 194 -3.34 15.11 12.50
CA LEU A 194 -1.92 15.20 12.91
C LEU A 194 -0.99 14.95 11.71
N ALA A 195 -1.30 13.99 10.84
CA ALA A 195 -0.54 13.75 9.61
C ALA A 195 -0.63 14.96 8.65
N PHE A 196 -1.79 15.58 8.53
CA PHE A 196 -1.96 16.83 7.76
C PHE A 196 -1.04 17.94 8.28
N LEU A 197 -1.00 18.15 9.60
CA LEU A 197 -0.13 19.15 10.23
C LEU A 197 1.35 18.80 10.02
N ALA A 198 1.72 17.53 10.12
CA ALA A 198 3.09 17.08 9.85
C ALA A 198 3.50 17.32 8.38
N LEU A 199 2.63 17.01 7.43
CA LEU A 199 2.84 17.28 6.00
C LEU A 199 2.95 18.79 5.75
N TRP A 200 2.09 19.59 6.37
CA TRP A 200 2.12 21.04 6.25
C TRP A 200 3.42 21.64 6.81
N ALA A 201 3.91 21.11 7.94
CA ALA A 201 5.11 21.63 8.57
C ALA A 201 6.41 21.20 7.85
N TRP A 202 6.49 19.95 7.39
CA TRP A 202 7.75 19.33 7.00
C TRP A 202 7.94 19.09 5.49
N VAL A 203 6.85 19.01 4.70
CA VAL A 203 7.01 18.89 3.24
C VAL A 203 7.48 20.22 2.66
N PRO A 204 8.59 20.25 1.91
CA PRO A 204 9.18 21.49 1.44
C PRO A 204 8.28 22.24 0.44
N ARG A 205 8.34 23.56 0.52
CA ARG A 205 7.70 24.48 -0.44
C ARG A 205 8.67 24.79 -1.56
N THR A 206 8.64 24.02 -2.63
CA THR A 206 9.55 24.21 -3.77
C THR A 206 8.82 24.04 -5.09
N GLU A 207 9.21 24.84 -6.08
CA GLU A 207 8.72 24.70 -7.46
C GLU A 207 9.14 23.38 -8.12
N ALA A 208 10.22 22.74 -7.63
CA ALA A 208 10.66 21.42 -8.10
C ALA A 208 9.60 20.34 -7.92
N LEU A 209 8.64 20.54 -7.00
CA LEU A 209 7.51 19.64 -6.76
C LEU A 209 6.24 20.03 -7.53
N ARG A 210 6.34 20.97 -8.48
CA ARG A 210 5.20 21.36 -9.32
C ARG A 210 4.77 20.24 -10.24
N GLY A 211 3.47 20.09 -10.43
CA GLY A 211 2.91 19.09 -11.31
C GLY A 211 3.07 19.42 -12.80
N GLY A 212 2.92 18.40 -13.62
CA GLY A 212 2.98 18.50 -15.08
C GLY A 212 1.62 18.87 -15.71
N PRO A 213 1.60 19.11 -17.04
CA PRO A 213 0.37 19.33 -17.78
C PRO A 213 -0.51 18.06 -17.79
N VAL A 214 -1.82 18.23 -17.64
CA VAL A 214 -2.82 17.12 -17.67
C VAL A 214 -2.70 16.27 -18.94
N VAL A 215 -2.37 16.90 -20.07
CA VAL A 215 -2.22 16.19 -21.38
C VAL A 215 -1.11 15.14 -21.32
N GLN A 216 -0.02 15.41 -20.62
CA GLN A 216 1.08 14.45 -20.47
C GLN A 216 0.67 13.27 -19.57
N GLU A 217 -0.04 13.54 -18.48
CA GLU A 217 -0.62 12.50 -17.62
C GLU A 217 -1.57 11.59 -18.43
N LEU A 218 -2.50 12.17 -19.22
CA LEU A 218 -3.42 11.41 -20.08
C LEU A 218 -2.69 10.62 -21.17
N ALA A 219 -1.65 11.20 -21.78
CA ALA A 219 -0.87 10.53 -22.82
C ALA A 219 -0.20 9.24 -22.29
N SER A 220 0.18 9.22 -21.00
CA SER A 220 0.78 8.05 -20.37
C SER A 220 -0.18 6.85 -20.31
N LEU A 221 -1.49 7.09 -20.16
CA LEU A 221 -2.51 6.03 -20.16
C LEU A 221 -2.74 5.38 -21.54
N ARG A 222 -2.25 6.00 -22.63
CA ARG A 222 -2.29 5.40 -23.97
C ARG A 222 -1.18 4.37 -24.21
N LYS A 223 -0.19 4.28 -23.30
CA LYS A 223 0.95 3.38 -23.46
C LYS A 223 0.55 1.94 -23.09
N PRO A 224 0.59 0.97 -24.01
CA PRO A 224 0.23 -0.43 -23.71
C PRO A 224 1.08 -1.06 -22.60
N ALA A 225 2.35 -0.64 -22.48
CA ALA A 225 3.26 -1.13 -21.45
C ALA A 225 2.78 -0.81 -20.02
N VAL A 226 2.09 0.33 -19.83
CA VAL A 226 1.49 0.71 -18.54
C VAL A 226 0.39 -0.28 -18.17
N TRP A 227 -0.54 -0.57 -19.07
CA TRP A 227 -1.65 -1.50 -18.83
C TRP A 227 -1.17 -2.95 -18.66
N ALA A 228 -0.17 -3.36 -19.44
CA ALA A 228 0.46 -4.66 -19.28
C ALA A 228 1.08 -4.80 -17.88
N MET A 229 1.78 -3.77 -17.37
CA MET A 229 2.35 -3.79 -16.03
C MET A 229 1.28 -3.74 -14.93
N MET A 230 0.18 -3.02 -15.15
CA MET A 230 -0.97 -3.03 -14.25
C MET A 230 -1.62 -4.41 -14.18
N LEU A 231 -1.75 -5.10 -15.32
CA LEU A 231 -2.25 -6.48 -15.35
C LEU A 231 -1.32 -7.43 -14.60
N VAL A 232 0.00 -7.28 -14.78
CA VAL A 232 1.00 -8.01 -13.99
C VAL A 232 0.84 -7.75 -12.50
N ALA A 233 0.61 -6.51 -12.10
CA ALA A 233 0.37 -6.15 -10.71
C ALA A 233 -0.93 -6.76 -10.17
N ALA A 234 -2.03 -6.61 -10.91
CA ALA A 234 -3.35 -7.09 -10.50
C ALA A 234 -3.40 -8.62 -10.35
N LEU A 235 -2.76 -9.35 -11.26
CA LEU A 235 -2.71 -10.81 -11.19
C LEU A 235 -1.62 -11.31 -10.23
N GLY A 236 -0.40 -10.76 -10.36
CA GLY A 236 0.75 -11.24 -9.63
C GLY A 236 0.64 -11.03 -8.12
N VAL A 237 0.04 -9.92 -7.69
CA VAL A 237 -0.09 -9.58 -6.26
C VAL A 237 -1.37 -10.14 -5.63
N ALA A 238 -2.30 -10.66 -6.43
CA ALA A 238 -3.60 -11.16 -5.94
C ALA A 238 -3.48 -12.26 -4.86
N SER A 239 -2.41 -13.04 -4.87
CA SER A 239 -2.18 -14.08 -3.85
C SER A 239 -2.03 -13.54 -2.42
N ILE A 240 -1.57 -12.29 -2.22
CA ILE A 240 -1.58 -11.64 -0.90
C ILE A 240 -3.00 -11.73 -0.31
N PHE A 241 -3.97 -11.32 -1.11
CA PHE A 241 -5.35 -11.19 -0.66
C PHE A 241 -6.09 -12.53 -0.64
N ALA A 242 -5.72 -13.48 -1.53
CA ALA A 242 -6.19 -14.85 -1.48
C ALA A 242 -5.75 -15.58 -0.20
N VAL A 243 -4.60 -15.20 0.39
CA VAL A 243 -4.13 -15.73 1.68
C VAL A 243 -4.66 -14.90 2.84
N TYR A 244 -4.50 -13.58 2.78
CA TYR A 244 -4.84 -12.67 3.88
C TYR A 244 -6.31 -12.76 4.31
N THR A 245 -7.22 -12.86 3.35
CA THR A 245 -8.67 -12.94 3.60
C THR A 245 -9.03 -14.18 4.43
N PHE A 246 -8.29 -15.26 4.31
CA PHE A 246 -8.58 -16.53 4.95
C PHE A 246 -7.59 -16.92 6.07
N ILE A 247 -6.77 -15.99 6.57
CA ILE A 247 -5.83 -16.25 7.67
C ILE A 247 -6.57 -16.79 8.91
N GLY A 248 -7.72 -16.21 9.27
CA GLY A 248 -8.54 -16.70 10.39
C GLY A 248 -8.89 -18.19 10.24
N PRO A 249 -9.64 -18.59 9.21
CA PRO A 249 -9.93 -19.99 8.92
C PRO A 249 -8.69 -20.90 8.79
N PHE A 250 -7.57 -20.42 8.25
CA PHE A 250 -6.34 -21.22 8.20
C PHE A 250 -5.82 -21.53 9.60
N VAL A 251 -5.91 -20.58 10.52
CA VAL A 251 -5.48 -20.76 11.91
C VAL A 251 -6.44 -21.69 12.65
N THR A 252 -7.77 -21.46 12.59
CA THR A 252 -8.75 -22.17 13.41
C THR A 252 -9.15 -23.52 12.81
N ASP A 253 -9.45 -23.57 11.50
CA ASP A 253 -10.09 -24.73 10.89
C ASP A 253 -9.09 -25.64 10.18
N VAL A 254 -7.94 -25.11 9.71
CA VAL A 254 -6.91 -25.91 9.04
C VAL A 254 -5.83 -26.35 10.02
N ALA A 255 -5.25 -25.41 10.78
CA ALA A 255 -4.21 -25.70 11.76
C ALA A 255 -4.76 -26.08 13.16
N THR A 256 -6.09 -26.00 13.34
CA THR A 256 -6.81 -26.35 14.59
C THR A 256 -6.26 -25.63 15.84
N LEU A 257 -5.82 -24.39 15.66
CA LEU A 257 -5.32 -23.55 16.74
C LEU A 257 -6.44 -22.72 17.36
N ASP A 258 -6.24 -22.27 18.60
CA ASP A 258 -7.14 -21.37 19.26
C ASP A 258 -7.21 -20.01 18.52
N GLN A 259 -8.38 -19.34 18.57
CA GLN A 259 -8.59 -18.03 17.94
C GLN A 259 -7.61 -16.96 18.43
N ALA A 260 -7.04 -17.11 19.64
CA ALA A 260 -6.00 -16.22 20.16
C ALA A 260 -4.73 -16.17 19.30
N TRP A 261 -4.51 -17.17 18.42
CA TRP A 261 -3.39 -17.19 17.49
C TRP A 261 -3.62 -16.35 16.22
N ILE A 262 -4.86 -15.96 15.92
CA ILE A 262 -5.17 -15.13 14.72
C ILE A 262 -4.40 -13.80 14.74
N PRO A 263 -4.37 -13.01 15.84
CA PRO A 263 -3.57 -11.79 15.89
C PRO A 263 -2.07 -12.01 15.66
N VAL A 264 -1.53 -13.14 16.15
CA VAL A 264 -0.11 -13.50 15.95
C VAL A 264 0.16 -13.80 14.47
N ALA A 265 -0.72 -14.55 13.82
CA ALA A 265 -0.63 -14.86 12.39
C ALA A 265 -0.69 -13.60 11.52
N LEU A 266 -1.62 -12.68 11.82
CA LEU A 266 -1.74 -11.38 11.14
C LEU A 266 -0.51 -10.50 11.37
N ALA A 267 0.03 -10.48 12.58
CA ALA A 267 1.25 -9.73 12.91
C ALA A 267 2.47 -10.29 12.16
N LEU A 268 2.64 -11.62 12.10
CA LEU A 268 3.70 -12.26 11.33
C LEU A 268 3.60 -11.94 9.84
N PHE A 269 2.39 -11.99 9.27
CA PHE A 269 2.14 -11.60 7.89
C PHE A 269 2.51 -10.13 7.66
N GLY A 270 2.08 -9.22 8.52
CA GLY A 270 2.40 -7.78 8.46
C GLY A 270 3.90 -7.48 8.62
N LEU A 271 4.59 -8.21 9.52
CA LEU A 271 6.04 -8.13 9.66
C LEU A 271 6.75 -8.57 8.37
N GLY A 272 6.25 -9.66 7.76
CA GLY A 272 6.71 -10.12 6.44
C GLY A 272 6.52 -9.03 5.39
N MET A 273 5.33 -8.41 5.32
CA MET A 273 5.07 -7.30 4.39
C MET A 273 6.06 -6.14 4.59
N THR A 274 6.35 -5.78 5.83
CA THR A 274 7.30 -4.69 6.12
C THR A 274 8.72 -5.05 5.67
N ALA A 275 9.18 -6.25 6.00
CA ALA A 275 10.50 -6.75 5.58
C ALA A 275 10.61 -6.79 4.04
N GLY A 276 9.60 -7.36 3.37
CA GLY A 276 9.54 -7.46 1.91
C GLY A 276 9.52 -6.11 1.22
N ASN A 277 8.77 -5.15 1.73
CA ASN A 277 8.69 -3.79 1.21
C ASN A 277 10.07 -3.08 1.25
N LEU A 278 10.81 -3.22 2.36
CA LEU A 278 12.13 -2.61 2.51
C LEU A 278 13.18 -3.28 1.60
N ILE A 279 13.14 -4.61 1.49
CA ILE A 279 14.00 -5.37 0.56
C ILE A 279 13.66 -5.00 -0.87
N GLY A 280 12.38 -4.98 -1.21
CA GLY A 280 11.85 -4.65 -2.53
C GLY A 280 12.23 -3.25 -2.99
N GLY A 281 12.22 -2.27 -2.07
CA GLY A 281 12.66 -0.91 -2.37
C GLY A 281 14.11 -0.83 -2.85
N ARG A 282 15.02 -1.56 -2.18
CA ARG A 282 16.43 -1.63 -2.59
C ARG A 282 16.63 -2.38 -3.90
N LEU A 283 15.90 -3.48 -4.06
CA LEU A 283 15.98 -4.33 -5.24
C LEU A 283 15.40 -3.64 -6.47
N ALA A 284 14.35 -2.84 -6.30
CA ALA A 284 13.75 -2.02 -7.33
C ALA A 284 14.72 -0.97 -7.89
N ASP A 285 15.53 -0.37 -7.04
CA ASP A 285 16.54 0.61 -7.44
C ASP A 285 17.71 -0.04 -8.18
N ALA A 286 18.14 -1.23 -7.75
CA ALA A 286 19.30 -1.92 -8.34
C ALA A 286 18.90 -2.70 -9.61
N HIS A 287 17.87 -3.52 -9.56
CA HIS A 287 17.51 -4.47 -10.61
C HIS A 287 15.99 -4.69 -10.68
N PRO A 288 15.18 -3.73 -11.18
CA PRO A 288 13.73 -3.80 -11.08
C PRO A 288 13.10 -5.02 -11.77
N ALA A 289 13.66 -5.52 -12.89
CA ALA A 289 13.15 -6.72 -13.53
C ALA A 289 13.44 -8.00 -12.72
N ARG A 290 14.67 -8.12 -12.18
CA ARG A 290 15.06 -9.25 -11.33
C ARG A 290 14.26 -9.25 -10.02
N GLY A 291 14.01 -8.07 -9.44
CA GLY A 291 13.22 -7.92 -8.23
C GLY A 291 11.80 -8.45 -8.35
N LEU A 292 11.16 -8.23 -9.50
CA LEU A 292 9.83 -8.75 -9.75
C LEU A 292 9.83 -10.29 -9.92
N VAL A 293 10.79 -10.83 -10.70
CA VAL A 293 10.93 -12.28 -10.87
C VAL A 293 11.26 -12.97 -9.53
N MET A 294 12.15 -12.39 -8.71
CA MET A 294 12.48 -12.91 -7.39
C MET A 294 11.27 -12.85 -6.45
N GLY A 295 10.53 -11.73 -6.43
CA GLY A 295 9.34 -11.58 -5.60
C GLY A 295 8.28 -12.63 -5.94
N PHE A 296 7.85 -12.69 -7.20
CA PHE A 296 6.83 -13.65 -7.63
C PHE A 296 7.33 -15.09 -7.61
N GLY A 297 8.57 -15.35 -8.03
CA GLY A 297 9.14 -16.69 -8.03
C GLY A 297 9.27 -17.28 -6.63
N SER A 298 9.80 -16.50 -5.67
CA SER A 298 9.85 -16.97 -4.26
C SER A 298 8.46 -17.09 -3.64
N ALA A 299 7.51 -16.24 -4.03
CA ALA A 299 6.13 -16.35 -3.59
C ALA A 299 5.47 -17.67 -4.04
N LEU A 300 5.69 -18.10 -5.29
CA LEU A 300 5.19 -19.39 -5.76
C LEU A 300 5.71 -20.55 -4.90
N VAL A 301 6.98 -20.52 -4.49
CA VAL A 301 7.54 -21.54 -3.59
C VAL A 301 6.86 -21.50 -2.23
N VAL A 302 6.72 -20.32 -1.63
CA VAL A 302 6.08 -20.17 -0.32
C VAL A 302 4.60 -20.56 -0.35
N LEU A 303 3.87 -20.16 -1.40
CA LEU A 303 2.46 -20.53 -1.59
C LEU A 303 2.30 -22.06 -1.74
N ALA A 304 3.18 -22.72 -2.50
CA ALA A 304 3.16 -24.17 -2.64
C ALA A 304 3.43 -24.86 -1.30
N LEU A 305 4.40 -24.39 -0.50
CA LEU A 305 4.67 -24.90 0.85
C LEU A 305 3.47 -24.70 1.78
N LEU A 306 2.84 -23.52 1.75
CA LEU A 306 1.64 -23.22 2.53
C LEU A 306 0.48 -24.13 2.14
N ALA A 307 0.24 -24.30 0.84
CA ALA A 307 -0.85 -25.14 0.34
C ALA A 307 -0.65 -26.63 0.67
N ALA A 308 0.60 -27.12 0.66
CA ALA A 308 0.93 -28.51 0.96
C ALA A 308 0.98 -28.82 2.45
N GLY A 309 1.37 -27.85 3.29
CA GLY A 309 1.66 -28.10 4.71
C GLY A 309 0.96 -27.18 5.70
N GLY A 310 -0.02 -26.36 5.27
CA GLY A 310 -0.67 -25.35 6.11
C GLY A 310 -1.46 -25.89 7.32
N GLY A 311 -1.71 -27.19 7.39
CA GLY A 311 -2.25 -27.84 8.59
C GLY A 311 -1.24 -27.96 9.76
N ASN A 312 0.04 -27.75 9.48
CA ASN A 312 1.09 -27.76 10.51
C ASN A 312 1.46 -26.31 10.88
N VAL A 313 1.35 -25.96 12.17
CA VAL A 313 1.66 -24.64 12.69
C VAL A 313 3.09 -24.18 12.35
N TRP A 314 4.05 -25.12 12.36
CA TRP A 314 5.46 -24.85 12.04
C TRP A 314 5.72 -24.54 10.56
N ILE A 315 4.75 -24.84 9.69
CA ILE A 315 4.76 -24.45 8.27
C ILE A 315 3.87 -23.23 8.08
N LEU A 316 2.67 -23.20 8.67
CA LEU A 316 1.71 -22.12 8.52
C LEU A 316 2.31 -20.75 8.91
N MET A 317 2.84 -20.64 10.15
CA MET A 317 3.31 -19.35 10.65
C MET A 317 4.51 -18.77 9.86
N PRO A 318 5.58 -19.52 9.58
CA PRO A 318 6.64 -19.04 8.71
C PRO A 318 6.19 -18.75 7.27
N ALA A 319 5.25 -19.55 6.73
CA ALA A 319 4.74 -19.33 5.38
C ALA A 319 3.91 -18.06 5.28
N LEU A 320 3.12 -17.69 6.30
CA LEU A 320 2.40 -16.42 6.34
C LEU A 320 3.37 -15.24 6.32
N PHE A 321 4.43 -15.26 7.12
CA PHE A 321 5.52 -14.28 7.04
C PHE A 321 6.15 -14.27 5.65
N GLY A 322 6.42 -15.44 5.07
CA GLY A 322 7.02 -15.60 3.74
C GLY A 322 6.14 -15.03 2.62
N VAL A 323 4.83 -15.28 2.64
CA VAL A 323 3.88 -14.71 1.65
C VAL A 323 3.90 -13.19 1.71
N GLY A 324 3.80 -12.62 2.92
CA GLY A 324 3.90 -11.17 3.11
C GLY A 324 5.21 -10.61 2.57
N THR A 325 6.35 -11.27 2.88
CA THR A 325 7.68 -10.83 2.44
C THR A 325 7.83 -10.87 0.92
N THR A 326 7.57 -12.01 0.32
CA THR A 326 7.87 -12.25 -1.10
C THR A 326 7.02 -11.39 -2.02
N MET A 327 5.75 -11.21 -1.68
CA MET A 327 4.84 -10.37 -2.45
C MET A 327 5.17 -8.89 -2.33
N MET A 328 5.51 -8.41 -1.13
CA MET A 328 5.89 -7.01 -0.93
C MET A 328 7.24 -6.64 -1.54
N VAL A 329 8.09 -7.59 -1.86
CA VAL A 329 9.29 -7.36 -2.69
C VAL A 329 8.90 -6.91 -4.10
N ALA A 330 7.83 -7.42 -4.69
CA ALA A 330 7.41 -7.10 -6.05
C ALA A 330 6.82 -5.67 -6.18
N ILE A 331 6.14 -5.14 -5.17
CA ILE A 331 5.37 -3.90 -5.27
C ILE A 331 6.24 -2.66 -5.58
N PRO A 332 7.36 -2.38 -4.88
CA PRO A 332 8.25 -1.29 -5.26
C PRO A 332 8.86 -1.47 -6.66
N THR A 333 9.12 -2.72 -7.07
CA THR A 333 9.67 -3.00 -8.41
C THR A 333 8.65 -2.70 -9.51
N ILE A 334 7.36 -3.01 -9.29
CA ILE A 334 6.26 -2.62 -10.16
C ILE A 334 6.18 -1.10 -10.28
N GLN A 335 6.28 -0.39 -9.15
CA GLN A 335 6.25 1.08 -9.11
C GLN A 335 7.35 1.71 -9.96
N VAL A 336 8.60 1.26 -9.78
CA VAL A 336 9.74 1.80 -10.54
C VAL A 336 9.58 1.53 -12.03
N ARG A 337 9.08 0.35 -12.42
CA ARG A 337 8.83 0.02 -13.82
C ARG A 337 7.70 0.84 -14.44
N LEU A 338 6.58 1.02 -13.73
CA LEU A 338 5.48 1.87 -14.18
C LEU A 338 5.97 3.31 -14.41
N THR A 339 6.71 3.87 -13.45
CA THR A 339 7.29 5.21 -13.58
C THR A 339 8.31 5.27 -14.72
N GLY A 340 9.08 4.19 -14.94
CA GLY A 340 10.02 4.08 -16.08
C GLY A 340 9.33 4.08 -17.45
N PHE A 341 8.11 3.51 -17.55
CA PHE A 341 7.32 3.57 -18.79
C PHE A 341 6.69 4.94 -19.06
N ALA A 342 6.43 5.71 -18.01
CA ALA A 342 5.81 7.04 -18.09
C ALA A 342 6.48 8.03 -17.12
N PRO A 343 7.75 8.39 -17.35
CA PRO A 343 8.49 9.30 -16.46
C PRO A 343 7.91 10.72 -16.43
N GLU A 344 7.10 11.09 -17.42
CA GLU A 344 6.35 12.35 -17.48
C GLU A 344 5.15 12.40 -16.53
N ALA A 345 4.70 11.25 -16.01
CA ALA A 345 3.51 11.12 -15.17
C ALA A 345 3.75 10.29 -13.88
N PRO A 346 4.78 10.59 -13.07
CA PRO A 346 5.18 9.73 -11.96
C PRO A 346 4.11 9.63 -10.87
N THR A 347 3.35 10.70 -10.65
CA THR A 347 2.25 10.70 -9.66
C THR A 347 1.10 9.79 -10.12
N LEU A 348 0.71 9.88 -11.38
CA LEU A 348 -0.32 9.01 -11.95
C LEU A 348 0.13 7.55 -11.93
N MET A 349 1.38 7.26 -12.25
CA MET A 349 1.89 5.88 -12.19
C MET A 349 1.85 5.30 -10.77
N GLY A 350 2.15 6.10 -9.75
CA GLY A 350 1.99 5.69 -8.36
C GLY A 350 0.53 5.44 -7.99
N ALA A 351 -0.37 6.31 -8.42
CA ALA A 351 -1.80 6.15 -8.21
C ALA A 351 -2.35 4.90 -8.90
N MET A 352 -1.95 4.65 -10.16
CA MET A 352 -2.35 3.48 -10.94
C MET A 352 -1.82 2.17 -10.34
N ASN A 353 -0.61 2.19 -9.74
CA ASN A 353 -0.10 1.05 -8.99
C ASN A 353 -1.04 0.68 -7.84
N LEU A 354 -1.45 1.65 -7.03
CA LEU A 354 -2.39 1.40 -5.92
C LEU A 354 -3.79 0.95 -6.43
N ALA A 355 -4.26 1.50 -7.55
CA ALA A 355 -5.48 1.02 -8.19
C ALA A 355 -5.36 -0.46 -8.59
N ALA A 356 -4.24 -0.86 -9.21
CA ALA A 356 -3.98 -2.25 -9.57
C ALA A 356 -3.93 -3.18 -8.34
N LEU A 357 -3.35 -2.72 -7.21
CA LEU A 357 -3.34 -3.47 -5.96
C LEU A 357 -4.75 -3.66 -5.37
N ASN A 358 -5.64 -2.67 -5.50
CA ASN A 358 -7.03 -2.81 -5.08
C ASN A 358 -7.82 -3.76 -6.01
N VAL A 359 -7.51 -3.78 -7.31
CA VAL A 359 -8.03 -4.80 -8.24
C VAL A 359 -7.49 -6.18 -7.86
N ALA A 360 -6.20 -6.30 -7.50
CA ALA A 360 -5.60 -7.54 -7.01
C ALA A 360 -6.30 -8.05 -5.74
N ASN A 361 -6.68 -7.14 -4.82
CA ASN A 361 -7.46 -7.47 -3.63
C ASN A 361 -8.79 -8.14 -4.00
N ALA A 362 -9.55 -7.50 -4.88
CA ALA A 362 -10.85 -8.03 -5.32
C ALA A 362 -10.69 -9.39 -6.02
N ILE A 363 -9.75 -9.52 -6.95
CA ILE A 363 -9.51 -10.77 -7.69
C ILE A 363 -9.05 -11.88 -6.75
N GLY A 364 -8.11 -11.60 -5.84
CA GLY A 364 -7.56 -12.59 -4.91
C GLY A 364 -8.62 -13.13 -3.94
N ALA A 365 -9.37 -12.24 -3.31
CA ALA A 365 -10.44 -12.61 -2.40
C ALA A 365 -11.55 -13.39 -3.12
N TRP A 366 -11.96 -12.93 -4.32
CA TRP A 366 -12.98 -13.61 -5.12
C TRP A 366 -12.53 -15.01 -5.57
N ALA A 367 -11.32 -15.13 -6.09
CA ALA A 367 -10.81 -16.42 -6.58
C ALA A 367 -10.67 -17.43 -5.42
N GLY A 368 -10.17 -16.97 -4.25
CA GLY A 368 -10.12 -17.81 -3.05
C GLY A 368 -11.52 -18.25 -2.59
N SER A 369 -12.47 -17.32 -2.52
CA SER A 369 -13.86 -17.64 -2.17
C SER A 369 -14.50 -18.61 -3.14
N ALA A 370 -14.28 -18.44 -4.45
CA ALA A 370 -14.85 -19.29 -5.49
C ALA A 370 -14.36 -20.74 -5.39
N THR A 371 -13.08 -20.96 -5.11
CA THR A 371 -12.53 -22.32 -4.94
C THR A 371 -13.01 -22.99 -3.65
N ILE A 372 -13.16 -22.23 -2.56
CA ILE A 372 -13.73 -22.72 -1.30
C ILE A 372 -15.21 -23.08 -1.50
N ALA A 373 -15.99 -22.23 -2.15
CA ALA A 373 -17.42 -22.48 -2.46
C ALA A 373 -17.63 -23.70 -3.38
N ALA A 374 -16.64 -24.00 -4.24
CA ALA A 374 -16.61 -25.22 -5.06
C ALA A 374 -16.22 -26.49 -4.26
N CYS A 375 -16.15 -26.41 -2.92
CA CYS A 375 -15.86 -27.51 -2.01
C CYS A 375 -14.46 -28.13 -2.14
N TYR A 376 -13.47 -27.39 -2.67
CA TYR A 376 -12.07 -27.84 -2.71
C TYR A 376 -11.31 -27.66 -1.39
N GLY A 377 -11.98 -27.23 -0.31
CA GLY A 377 -11.41 -26.98 1.01
C GLY A 377 -10.73 -25.62 1.13
N LEU A 378 -10.38 -25.24 2.36
CA LEU A 378 -9.87 -23.88 2.67
C LEU A 378 -8.52 -23.57 1.99
N LEU A 379 -7.60 -24.55 1.93
CA LEU A 379 -6.29 -24.37 1.30
C LEU A 379 -6.36 -24.20 -0.22
N SER A 380 -7.52 -24.43 -0.86
CA SER A 380 -7.73 -24.16 -2.28
C SER A 380 -7.58 -22.68 -2.61
N ALA A 381 -7.88 -21.79 -1.67
CA ALA A 381 -7.63 -20.35 -1.83
C ALA A 381 -6.14 -20.03 -2.06
N VAL A 382 -5.23 -20.78 -1.41
CA VAL A 382 -3.78 -20.65 -1.60
C VAL A 382 -3.38 -21.06 -3.02
N TRP A 383 -3.96 -22.18 -3.53
CA TRP A 383 -3.75 -22.64 -4.90
C TRP A 383 -4.32 -21.65 -5.94
N ALA A 384 -5.46 -21.03 -5.66
CA ALA A 384 -5.99 -19.95 -6.50
C ALA A 384 -5.00 -18.77 -6.57
N GLY A 385 -4.47 -18.36 -5.42
CA GLY A 385 -3.42 -17.34 -5.33
C GLY A 385 -2.15 -17.73 -6.09
N PHE A 386 -1.70 -18.99 -5.97
CA PHE A 386 -0.57 -19.53 -6.71
C PHE A 386 -0.78 -19.39 -8.23
N GLY A 387 -1.95 -19.84 -8.74
CA GLY A 387 -2.29 -19.75 -10.16
C GLY A 387 -2.32 -18.31 -10.67
N LEU A 388 -2.87 -17.38 -9.92
CA LEU A 388 -2.90 -15.96 -10.26
C LEU A 388 -1.48 -15.36 -10.30
N THR A 389 -0.64 -15.66 -9.31
CA THR A 389 0.75 -15.19 -9.30
C THR A 389 1.56 -15.78 -10.45
N LEU A 390 1.37 -17.06 -10.77
CA LEU A 390 2.02 -17.70 -11.92
C LEU A 390 1.58 -17.02 -13.23
N LEU A 391 0.29 -16.76 -13.39
CA LEU A 391 -0.25 -16.05 -14.55
C LEU A 391 0.35 -14.64 -14.65
N GLY A 392 0.44 -13.90 -13.54
CA GLY A 392 1.10 -12.60 -13.49
C GLY A 392 2.56 -12.66 -13.94
N LEU A 393 3.30 -13.69 -13.52
CA LEU A 393 4.70 -13.92 -13.91
C LEU A 393 4.81 -14.27 -15.40
N VAL A 394 3.90 -15.08 -15.93
CA VAL A 394 3.83 -15.41 -17.39
C VAL A 394 3.55 -14.16 -18.20
N VAL A 395 2.55 -13.35 -17.82
CA VAL A 395 2.26 -12.07 -18.49
C VAL A 395 3.49 -11.16 -18.46
N PHE A 396 4.18 -11.09 -17.32
CA PHE A 396 5.42 -10.32 -17.21
C PHE A 396 6.50 -10.82 -18.20
N ALA A 397 6.72 -12.13 -18.26
CA ALA A 397 7.70 -12.73 -19.17
C ALA A 397 7.38 -12.44 -20.65
N LEU A 398 6.10 -12.38 -21.01
CA LEU A 398 5.65 -12.04 -22.37
C LEU A 398 5.85 -10.55 -22.70
N THR A 399 5.87 -9.68 -21.70
CA THR A 399 6.08 -8.24 -21.88
C THR A 399 7.55 -7.83 -21.95
N LEU A 400 8.48 -8.75 -21.63
CA LEU A 400 9.91 -8.47 -21.76
C LEU A 400 10.30 -8.37 -23.25
N PRO A 401 11.08 -7.35 -23.66
CA PRO A 401 11.58 -7.23 -25.02
C PRO A 401 12.38 -8.48 -25.43
N LYS A 402 12.13 -9.00 -26.62
CA LYS A 402 12.85 -10.18 -27.16
C LYS A 402 14.39 -10.01 -27.17
N ALA A 403 14.87 -8.77 -27.24
CA ALA A 403 16.31 -8.45 -27.25
C ALA A 403 17.05 -8.78 -25.95
N SER A 404 16.36 -8.80 -24.79
CA SER A 404 17.01 -9.17 -23.52
C SER A 404 17.19 -10.68 -23.33
N ARG A 405 16.64 -11.50 -24.25
CA ARG A 405 16.78 -12.97 -24.24
C ARG A 405 18.08 -13.45 -24.88
N LEU A 406 18.86 -12.59 -25.53
CA LEU A 406 20.05 -12.94 -26.30
C LEU A 406 21.36 -12.35 -25.74
N ALA A 407 21.36 -11.65 -24.63
CA ALA A 407 22.58 -11.23 -23.97
C ALA A 407 23.01 -12.33 -22.97
N PRO A 408 24.15 -13.02 -23.18
CA PRO A 408 24.69 -13.91 -22.17
C PRO A 408 25.13 -13.12 -20.95
N ALA A 409 25.06 -13.77 -19.80
CA ALA A 409 25.31 -13.27 -18.46
C ALA A 409 26.75 -12.76 -18.27
#